data_e1f81f099d670a55eaad85e8c7b937ca
#
_entry.id   e1f81f099d670a55eaad85e8c7b937ca
#
_cell.length_a   1.000
_cell.length_b   1.000
_cell.length_c   1.000
_cell.angle_alpha   90.00
_cell.angle_beta   90.00
_cell.angle_gamma   90.00
#
_symmetry.space_group_name_H-M   'P 1'
#
loop_
_entity.id
_entity.type
_entity.pdbx_description
1 polymer ?
#
loop_
_entity_poly.entity_id
_entity_poly.type
_entity_poly.pdbx_seq_one_letter_code
_entity_poly.pdbx_strand_id
1 'polypeptide(L)'
;MRYEEQSNERVQMPGTSATSVAVALATPKQAYEISGPLDPARFYPRSGLLPAVVAVHDQSGIWDTVGRTRKLVLSDGGHVIETITDTDSPTYFAYELSDFQKLFGSLVSGARAEWRFERVETGTQISWTYTFFGKPGRKWIAAVIVRLLWAPYMKRVLPPIAREVSRRATGTIA
;
A
#
# COMPACT_ATOMS: atom_id res chain seq x y z
N MET A 1 -18.69 -8.13 -39.10
CA MET A 1 -18.11 -8.75 -37.92
C MET A 1 -17.78 -7.63 -36.92
N ARG A 2 -18.60 -7.49 -35.88
CA ARG A 2 -18.34 -6.55 -34.80
C ARG A 2 -17.55 -7.31 -33.76
N TYR A 3 -16.32 -6.88 -33.50
CA TYR A 3 -15.59 -7.31 -32.32
C TYR A 3 -16.22 -6.60 -31.13
N GLU A 4 -16.86 -7.35 -30.24
CA GLU A 4 -17.31 -6.88 -28.94
C GLU A 4 -16.09 -6.59 -28.09
N GLU A 5 -15.92 -5.32 -27.80
CA GLU A 5 -15.02 -4.79 -26.80
C GLU A 5 -15.58 -5.22 -25.43
N GLN A 6 -15.12 -6.37 -24.94
CA GLN A 6 -15.42 -6.79 -23.56
C GLN A 6 -14.64 -5.87 -22.62
N SER A 7 -15.27 -4.77 -22.24
CA SER A 7 -14.89 -3.98 -21.09
C SER A 7 -14.84 -4.91 -19.87
N ASN A 8 -13.64 -5.23 -19.43
CA ASN A 8 -13.40 -5.99 -18.22
C ASN A 8 -13.78 -5.11 -17.01
N GLU A 9 -15.07 -4.95 -16.74
CA GLU A 9 -15.58 -4.40 -15.49
C GLU A 9 -15.12 -5.31 -14.36
N ARG A 10 -13.98 -4.99 -13.76
CA ARG A 10 -13.62 -5.57 -12.48
C ARG A 10 -14.74 -5.23 -11.51
N VAL A 11 -15.54 -6.22 -11.16
CA VAL A 11 -16.54 -6.12 -10.09
C VAL A 11 -15.79 -5.69 -8.84
N GLN A 12 -15.88 -4.40 -8.52
CA GLN A 12 -15.31 -3.87 -7.28
C GLN A 12 -16.09 -4.48 -6.12
N MET A 13 -15.50 -5.46 -5.47
CA MET A 13 -16.08 -5.99 -4.24
C MET A 13 -16.13 -4.87 -3.21
N PRO A 14 -17.28 -4.67 -2.52
CA PRO A 14 -17.40 -3.64 -1.50
C PRO A 14 -16.40 -3.91 -0.37
N GLY A 15 -15.38 -3.09 -0.26
CA GLY A 15 -14.35 -3.13 0.77
C GLY A 15 -14.52 -2.01 1.80
N THR A 16 -13.76 -2.07 2.88
CA THR A 16 -13.63 -0.98 3.84
C THR A 16 -12.29 -0.31 3.65
N SER A 17 -12.31 1.00 3.41
CA SER A 17 -11.13 1.79 3.08
C SER A 17 -10.74 2.73 4.21
N ALA A 18 -9.45 3.02 4.28
CA ALA A 18 -8.87 4.12 5.04
C ALA A 18 -7.86 4.86 4.16
N THR A 19 -7.77 6.17 4.32
CA THR A 19 -6.82 7.02 3.60
C THR A 19 -5.98 7.83 4.59
N SER A 20 -4.69 7.94 4.30
CA SER A 20 -3.77 8.84 4.99
C SER A 20 -3.08 9.73 3.96
N VAL A 21 -2.75 10.94 4.38
CA VAL A 21 -2.13 11.95 3.52
C VAL A 21 -0.92 12.54 4.24
N ALA A 22 0.17 12.75 3.50
CA ALA A 22 1.35 13.47 3.98
C ALA A 22 1.99 14.26 2.81
N VAL A 23 2.76 15.30 3.13
CA VAL A 23 3.47 16.10 2.13
C VAL A 23 4.96 15.78 2.21
N ALA A 24 5.58 15.57 1.05
CA ALA A 24 7.02 15.42 0.89
C ALA A 24 7.60 16.64 0.13
N LEU A 25 8.78 17.09 0.54
CA LEU A 25 9.55 18.13 -0.17
C LEU A 25 10.26 17.49 -1.38
N ALA A 26 9.47 17.18 -2.40
CA ALA A 26 9.91 16.48 -3.61
C ALA A 26 8.99 16.87 -4.77
N THR A 27 9.44 16.71 -6.00
CA THR A 27 8.55 16.73 -7.17
C THR A 27 7.70 15.44 -7.20
N PRO A 28 6.53 15.43 -7.88
CA PRO A 28 5.73 14.20 -8.02
C PRO A 28 6.53 13.04 -8.59
N LYS A 29 7.39 13.28 -9.56
CA LYS A 29 8.27 12.27 -10.14
C LYS A 29 9.22 11.68 -9.10
N GLN A 30 9.93 12.50 -8.34
CA GLN A 30 10.81 12.04 -7.27
C GLN A 30 10.05 11.28 -6.19
N ALA A 31 8.88 11.80 -5.77
CA ALA A 31 8.06 11.15 -4.75
C ALA A 31 7.60 9.76 -5.21
N TYR A 32 7.15 9.62 -6.45
CA TYR A 32 6.77 8.35 -7.06
C TYR A 32 7.95 7.37 -7.12
N GLU A 33 9.07 7.78 -7.73
CA GLU A 33 10.25 6.94 -7.94
C GLU A 33 10.92 6.48 -6.65
N ILE A 34 10.83 7.29 -5.58
CA ILE A 34 11.39 6.96 -4.27
C ILE A 34 10.44 6.07 -3.48
N SER A 35 9.12 6.36 -3.49
CA SER A 35 8.15 5.65 -2.64
C SER A 35 7.99 4.19 -3.02
N GLY A 36 7.94 3.86 -4.31
CA GLY A 36 7.75 2.49 -4.78
C GLY A 36 8.81 1.52 -4.23
N PRO A 37 10.11 1.76 -4.46
CA PRO A 37 11.18 0.87 -4.04
C PRO A 37 11.52 0.89 -2.55
N LEU A 38 10.83 1.69 -1.71
CA LEU A 38 11.10 1.69 -0.27
C LEU A 38 10.89 0.30 0.33
N ASP A 39 11.82 -0.10 1.19
CA ASP A 39 11.73 -1.36 1.91
C ASP A 39 10.65 -1.26 3.02
N PRO A 40 9.54 -2.01 2.92
CA PRO A 40 8.48 -1.99 3.92
C PRO A 40 8.95 -2.36 5.34
N ALA A 41 9.98 -3.21 5.48
CA ALA A 41 10.49 -3.61 6.79
C ALA A 41 11.03 -2.42 7.61
N ARG A 42 11.38 -1.31 6.96
CA ARG A 42 11.86 -0.10 7.63
C ARG A 42 10.75 0.82 8.12
N PHE A 43 9.54 0.70 7.58
CA PHE A 43 8.47 1.69 7.79
C PHE A 43 7.21 1.13 8.44
N TYR A 44 7.04 -0.20 8.48
CA TYR A 44 5.84 -0.85 8.99
C TYR A 44 6.11 -1.54 10.34
N PRO A 45 6.21 -0.77 11.44
CA PRO A 45 6.47 -1.33 12.78
C PRO A 45 5.22 -2.04 13.34
N ARG A 46 5.42 -2.87 14.35
CA ARG A 46 4.31 -3.45 15.11
C ARG A 46 3.48 -2.36 15.79
N SER A 47 2.16 -2.51 15.77
CA SER A 47 1.24 -1.60 16.46
C SER A 47 0.04 -2.37 17.04
N GLY A 48 0.09 -2.66 18.32
CA GLY A 48 -0.96 -3.47 18.99
C GLY A 48 -1.09 -4.87 18.36
N LEU A 49 -2.25 -5.15 17.78
CA LEU A 49 -2.54 -6.42 17.08
C LEU A 49 -1.99 -6.46 15.64
N LEU A 50 -1.53 -5.33 15.10
CA LEU A 50 -0.92 -5.29 13.77
C LEU A 50 0.54 -5.73 13.85
N PRO A 51 0.94 -6.82 13.16
CA PRO A 51 2.33 -7.26 13.13
C PRO A 51 3.21 -6.27 12.36
N ALA A 52 4.49 -6.22 12.68
CA ALA A 52 5.47 -5.52 11.86
C ALA A 52 5.74 -6.30 10.57
N VAL A 53 6.15 -5.60 9.52
CA VAL A 53 6.90 -6.21 8.41
C VAL A 53 8.35 -6.33 8.85
N VAL A 54 8.91 -7.53 8.82
CA VAL A 54 10.28 -7.80 9.30
C VAL A 54 11.25 -8.12 8.18
N ALA A 55 10.74 -8.55 7.02
CA ALA A 55 11.56 -8.81 5.83
C ALA A 55 10.71 -8.76 4.56
N VAL A 56 11.38 -8.55 3.42
CA VAL A 56 10.82 -8.70 2.08
C VAL A 56 11.57 -9.84 1.39
N HIS A 57 10.83 -10.82 0.89
CA HIS A 57 11.37 -11.98 0.19
C HIS A 57 10.73 -12.10 -1.21
N ASP A 58 11.34 -12.89 -2.06
CA ASP A 58 10.81 -13.30 -3.36
C ASP A 58 10.36 -12.11 -4.24
N GLN A 59 11.06 -10.98 -4.15
CA GLN A 59 10.76 -9.83 -4.99
C GLN A 59 11.20 -10.09 -6.42
N SER A 60 10.25 -10.08 -7.36
CA SER A 60 10.46 -10.48 -8.76
C SER A 60 11.15 -9.42 -9.63
N GLY A 61 11.69 -8.36 -9.04
CA GLY A 61 12.40 -7.28 -9.72
C GLY A 61 12.20 -5.93 -9.03
N ILE A 62 12.52 -4.81 -9.72
CA ILE A 62 12.28 -3.47 -9.19
C ILE A 62 10.77 -3.28 -9.00
N TRP A 63 10.38 -2.62 -7.89
CA TRP A 63 8.98 -2.42 -7.51
C TRP A 63 8.38 -1.21 -8.24
N ASP A 64 8.20 -1.33 -9.57
CA ASP A 64 7.81 -0.24 -10.47
C ASP A 64 6.94 -0.68 -11.65
N THR A 65 6.72 -1.99 -11.84
CA THR A 65 6.09 -2.54 -13.05
C THR A 65 4.92 -3.45 -12.67
N VAL A 66 3.80 -3.34 -13.39
CA VAL A 66 2.63 -4.22 -13.24
C VAL A 66 3.04 -5.69 -13.36
N GLY A 67 2.48 -6.52 -12.49
CA GLY A 67 2.78 -7.96 -12.39
C GLY A 67 3.97 -8.29 -11.49
N ARG A 68 4.74 -7.31 -11.02
CA ARG A 68 5.78 -7.57 -10.01
C ARG A 68 5.17 -8.01 -8.69
N THR A 69 5.79 -9.00 -8.08
CA THR A 69 5.37 -9.58 -6.80
C THR A 69 6.46 -9.47 -5.76
N ARG A 70 6.07 -9.42 -4.51
CA ARG A 70 6.96 -9.60 -3.35
C ARG A 70 6.20 -10.19 -2.17
N LYS A 71 6.91 -10.85 -1.29
CA LYS A 71 6.38 -11.47 -0.08
C LYS A 71 6.84 -10.69 1.13
N LEU A 72 5.91 -10.15 1.88
CA LEU A 72 6.18 -9.49 3.16
C LEU A 72 6.10 -10.52 4.28
N VAL A 73 7.18 -10.70 5.01
CA VAL A 73 7.24 -11.55 6.21
C VAL A 73 6.84 -10.71 7.41
N LEU A 74 5.95 -11.26 8.23
CA LEU A 74 5.36 -10.56 9.36
C LEU A 74 5.92 -11.07 10.70
N SER A 75 5.96 -10.19 11.71
CA SER A 75 6.52 -10.49 13.03
C SER A 75 5.72 -11.51 13.85
N ASP A 76 4.51 -11.86 13.41
CA ASP A 76 3.69 -12.93 13.99
C ASP A 76 3.95 -14.31 13.38
N GLY A 77 4.94 -14.40 12.48
CA GLY A 77 5.28 -15.61 11.72
C GLY A 77 4.37 -15.85 10.50
N GLY A 78 3.47 -14.93 10.19
CA GLY A 78 2.70 -14.93 8.95
C GLY A 78 3.41 -14.25 7.81
N HIS A 79 2.73 -14.21 6.66
CA HIS A 79 3.15 -13.44 5.49
C HIS A 79 1.95 -12.92 4.71
N VAL A 80 2.22 -12.06 3.74
CA VAL A 80 1.28 -11.59 2.73
C VAL A 80 2.04 -11.38 1.42
N ILE A 81 1.38 -11.63 0.30
CA ILE A 81 1.93 -11.41 -1.04
C ILE A 81 1.37 -10.11 -1.60
N GLU A 82 2.24 -9.23 -2.04
CA GLU A 82 1.88 -8.03 -2.79
C GLU A 82 2.12 -8.24 -4.29
N THR A 83 1.23 -7.72 -5.12
CA THR A 83 1.34 -7.73 -6.59
C THR A 83 0.97 -6.36 -7.12
N ILE A 84 1.87 -5.69 -7.87
CA ILE A 84 1.54 -4.43 -8.54
C ILE A 84 0.49 -4.71 -9.61
N THR A 85 -0.62 -3.98 -9.55
CA THR A 85 -1.74 -4.12 -10.48
C THR A 85 -1.87 -2.96 -11.45
N ASP A 86 -1.44 -1.78 -11.04
CA ASP A 86 -1.58 -0.57 -11.86
C ASP A 86 -0.41 0.39 -11.62
N THR A 87 0.01 1.05 -12.69
CA THR A 87 1.01 2.14 -12.66
C THR A 87 0.64 3.21 -13.68
N ASP A 88 0.64 4.46 -13.24
CA ASP A 88 0.52 5.66 -14.07
C ASP A 88 1.54 6.69 -13.58
N SER A 89 2.77 6.46 -14.00
CA SER A 89 3.91 7.30 -13.59
C SER A 89 3.79 8.71 -14.17
N PRO A 90 4.02 9.76 -13.39
CA PRO A 90 4.50 9.76 -12.00
C PRO A 90 3.39 10.03 -10.97
N THR A 91 2.13 9.77 -11.28
CA THR A 91 0.98 10.22 -10.50
C THR A 91 0.33 9.16 -9.63
N TYR A 92 0.50 7.87 -10.00
CA TYR A 92 -0.25 6.80 -9.36
C TYR A 92 0.42 5.44 -9.49
N PHE A 93 0.33 4.62 -8.45
CA PHE A 93 0.47 3.17 -8.52
C PHE A 93 -0.45 2.48 -7.52
N ALA A 94 -0.78 1.22 -7.82
CA ALA A 94 -1.55 0.38 -6.93
C ALA A 94 -1.03 -1.05 -6.92
N TYR A 95 -1.29 -1.74 -5.81
CA TYR A 95 -1.00 -3.15 -5.66
C TYR A 95 -2.10 -3.84 -4.86
N GLU A 96 -2.30 -5.10 -5.15
CA GLU A 96 -3.18 -5.98 -4.40
C GLU A 96 -2.37 -6.84 -3.43
N LEU A 97 -3.01 -7.18 -2.31
CA LEU A 97 -2.47 -8.05 -1.30
C LEU A 97 -3.33 -9.31 -1.19
N SER A 98 -2.66 -10.43 -1.21
CA SER A 98 -3.26 -11.76 -1.15
C SER A 98 -2.52 -12.65 -0.15
N ASP A 99 -3.01 -13.85 0.06
CA ASP A 99 -2.42 -14.86 0.95
C ASP A 99 -2.15 -14.34 2.37
N PHE A 100 -3.10 -13.56 2.89
CA PHE A 100 -3.07 -13.17 4.29
C PHE A 100 -3.12 -14.39 5.19
N GLN A 101 -2.24 -14.45 6.16
CA GLN A 101 -2.19 -15.53 7.13
C GLN A 101 -2.60 -15.07 8.54
N LYS A 102 -2.64 -16.04 9.48
CA LYS A 102 -2.97 -15.81 10.89
C LYS A 102 -4.34 -15.14 11.05
N LEU A 103 -4.45 -14.18 11.97
CA LEU A 103 -5.69 -13.47 12.27
C LEU A 103 -6.28 -12.79 11.02
N PHE A 104 -5.46 -12.04 10.29
CA PHE A 104 -5.92 -11.34 9.08
C PHE A 104 -6.42 -12.30 8.01
N GLY A 105 -5.73 -13.42 7.78
CA GLY A 105 -6.16 -14.45 6.84
C GLY A 105 -7.51 -15.09 7.20
N SER A 106 -7.91 -15.05 8.46
CA SER A 106 -9.24 -15.50 8.85
C SER A 106 -10.36 -14.48 8.57
N LEU A 107 -10.02 -13.19 8.47
CA LEU A 107 -10.98 -12.08 8.42
C LEU A 107 -11.16 -11.50 7.02
N VAL A 108 -10.07 -11.42 6.24
CA VAL A 108 -10.07 -10.78 4.91
C VAL A 108 -9.73 -11.78 3.81
N SER A 109 -10.27 -11.55 2.64
CA SER A 109 -9.96 -12.31 1.41
C SER A 109 -8.82 -11.66 0.62
N GLY A 110 -8.56 -10.37 0.85
CA GLY A 110 -7.53 -9.60 0.17
C GLY A 110 -7.57 -8.15 0.60
N ALA A 111 -6.66 -7.37 0.06
CA ALA A 111 -6.66 -5.92 0.19
C ALA A 111 -6.08 -5.28 -1.08
N ARG A 112 -6.33 -3.98 -1.24
CA ARG A 112 -5.74 -3.15 -2.29
C ARG A 112 -5.17 -1.89 -1.66
N ALA A 113 -3.97 -1.52 -2.06
CA ALA A 113 -3.36 -0.26 -1.68
C ALA A 113 -3.15 0.61 -2.92
N GLU A 114 -3.43 1.88 -2.78
CA GLU A 114 -3.34 2.87 -3.84
C GLU A 114 -2.54 4.07 -3.36
N TRP A 115 -1.60 4.51 -4.18
CA TRP A 115 -0.75 5.65 -3.93
C TRP A 115 -0.96 6.69 -5.02
N ARG A 116 -1.23 7.95 -4.61
CA ARG A 116 -1.37 9.10 -5.51
C ARG A 116 -0.39 10.18 -5.12
N PHE A 117 0.17 10.84 -6.13
CA PHE A 117 1.20 11.86 -5.99
C PHE A 117 0.74 13.12 -6.71
N GLU A 118 0.33 14.11 -5.95
CA GLU A 118 -0.21 15.36 -6.48
C GLU A 118 0.68 16.53 -6.08
N ARG A 119 0.98 17.40 -7.06
CA ARG A 119 1.75 18.61 -6.78
C ARG A 119 0.95 19.54 -5.88
N VAL A 120 1.59 20.04 -4.84
CA VAL A 120 1.10 21.11 -3.96
C VAL A 120 2.14 22.21 -3.86
N GLU A 121 1.78 23.35 -3.27
CA GLU A 121 2.66 24.52 -3.18
C GLU A 121 4.03 24.19 -2.56
N THR A 122 4.06 23.38 -1.50
CA THR A 122 5.27 23.03 -0.74
C THR A 122 5.95 21.73 -1.18
N GLY A 123 5.50 21.11 -2.30
CA GLY A 123 6.10 19.85 -2.76
C GLY A 123 5.10 18.90 -3.39
N THR A 124 5.00 17.70 -2.87
CA THR A 124 4.07 16.65 -3.32
C THR A 124 3.24 16.11 -2.18
N GLN A 125 1.94 16.17 -2.32
CA GLN A 125 1.01 15.44 -1.47
C GLN A 125 1.02 13.96 -1.88
N ILE A 126 1.32 13.10 -0.93
CA ILE A 126 1.23 11.66 -1.04
C ILE A 126 -0.06 11.22 -0.36
N SER A 127 -0.99 10.65 -1.12
CA SER A 127 -2.23 10.06 -0.61
C SER A 127 -2.12 8.55 -0.69
N TRP A 128 -2.25 7.87 0.45
CA TRP A 128 -2.21 6.42 0.54
C TRP A 128 -3.56 5.91 1.02
N THR A 129 -4.27 5.21 0.13
CA THR A 129 -5.55 4.57 0.42
C THR A 129 -5.36 3.06 0.50
N TYR A 130 -5.96 2.46 1.52
CA TYR A 130 -5.93 1.02 1.72
C TYR A 130 -7.35 0.49 1.90
N THR A 131 -7.72 -0.49 1.07
CA THR A 131 -9.05 -1.11 1.06
C THR A 131 -8.93 -2.58 1.40
N PHE A 132 -9.59 -3.03 2.44
CA PHE A 132 -9.68 -4.44 2.81
C PHE A 132 -11.00 -5.06 2.35
N PHE A 133 -10.92 -6.27 1.80
CA PHE A 133 -12.07 -7.06 1.39
C PHE A 133 -12.36 -8.11 2.46
N GLY A 134 -13.39 -7.88 3.26
CA GLY A 134 -13.80 -8.81 4.32
C GLY A 134 -14.42 -10.08 3.75
N LYS A 135 -14.08 -11.23 4.33
CA LYS A 135 -14.72 -12.51 4.01
C LYS A 135 -16.23 -12.47 4.28
N PRO A 136 -17.05 -13.27 3.55
CA PRO A 136 -18.48 -13.39 3.83
C PRO A 136 -18.75 -13.61 5.32
N GLY A 137 -19.75 -12.90 5.87
CA GLY A 137 -20.10 -12.93 7.30
C GLY A 137 -19.14 -12.18 8.24
N ARG A 138 -17.95 -11.75 7.77
CA ARG A 138 -16.93 -11.06 8.60
C ARG A 138 -16.64 -9.61 8.17
N LYS A 139 -17.39 -9.07 7.22
CA LYS A 139 -17.19 -7.71 6.68
C LYS A 139 -17.24 -6.64 7.77
N TRP A 140 -18.14 -6.77 8.73
CA TRP A 140 -18.28 -5.83 9.84
C TRP A 140 -17.06 -5.85 10.77
N ILE A 141 -16.46 -7.03 11.03
CA ILE A 141 -15.24 -7.17 11.84
C ILE A 141 -14.08 -6.48 11.11
N ALA A 142 -13.92 -6.77 9.81
CA ALA A 142 -12.92 -6.11 8.99
C ALA A 142 -13.08 -4.58 9.03
N ALA A 143 -14.30 -4.06 8.94
CA ALA A 143 -14.59 -2.63 9.03
C ALA A 143 -14.17 -2.03 10.38
N VAL A 144 -14.44 -2.71 11.49
CA VAL A 144 -14.02 -2.27 12.83
C VAL A 144 -12.49 -2.22 12.92
N ILE A 145 -11.80 -3.27 12.46
CA ILE A 145 -10.33 -3.32 12.46
C ILE A 145 -9.73 -2.19 11.62
N VAL A 146 -10.26 -1.97 10.43
CA VAL A 146 -9.77 -0.88 9.56
C VAL A 146 -9.94 0.48 10.23
N ARG A 147 -11.08 0.75 10.83
CA ARG A 147 -11.36 2.04 11.48
C ARG A 147 -10.55 2.26 12.75
N LEU A 148 -10.44 1.25 13.61
CA LEU A 148 -9.84 1.38 14.94
C LEU A 148 -8.34 1.10 14.99
N LEU A 149 -7.83 0.25 14.10
CA LEU A 149 -6.42 -0.15 14.11
C LEU A 149 -5.68 0.36 12.87
N TRP A 150 -6.20 0.10 11.66
CA TRP A 150 -5.47 0.38 10.42
C TRP A 150 -5.41 1.88 10.10
N ALA A 151 -6.51 2.61 10.19
CA ALA A 151 -6.52 4.04 9.88
C ALA A 151 -5.60 4.87 10.82
N PRO A 152 -5.59 4.66 12.16
CA PRO A 152 -4.59 5.28 13.01
C PRO A 152 -3.16 4.84 12.72
N TYR A 153 -2.96 3.57 12.33
CA TYR A 153 -1.66 3.05 11.94
C TYR A 153 -1.10 3.75 10.70
N MET A 154 -1.91 3.89 9.66
CA MET A 154 -1.51 4.60 8.43
C MET A 154 -1.04 6.04 8.72
N LYS A 155 -1.71 6.74 9.62
CA LYS A 155 -1.33 8.10 10.06
C LYS A 155 0.03 8.15 10.77
N ARG A 156 0.51 7.03 11.31
CA ARG A 156 1.84 6.93 11.92
C ARG A 156 2.91 6.51 10.92
N VAL A 157 2.54 5.66 9.95
CA VAL A 157 3.46 5.09 8.95
C VAL A 157 3.78 6.08 7.84
N LEU A 158 2.80 6.79 7.31
CA LEU A 158 2.99 7.64 6.13
C LEU A 158 3.92 8.85 6.36
N PRO A 159 3.87 9.58 7.50
CA PRO A 159 4.78 10.72 7.71
C PRO A 159 6.27 10.35 7.72
N PRO A 160 6.74 9.26 8.34
CA PRO A 160 8.13 8.79 8.18
C PRO A 160 8.51 8.51 6.72
N ILE A 161 7.61 7.90 5.94
CA ILE A 161 7.82 7.67 4.50
C ILE A 161 7.99 9.00 3.77
N ALA A 162 7.09 9.96 3.97
CA ALA A 162 7.18 11.28 3.35
C ALA A 162 8.47 12.03 3.71
N ARG A 163 8.95 11.90 4.96
CA ARG A 163 10.25 12.45 5.37
C ARG A 163 11.41 11.78 4.65
N GLU A 164 11.38 10.46 4.51
CA GLU A 164 12.42 9.72 3.79
C GLU A 164 12.43 10.10 2.28
N VAL A 165 11.25 10.28 1.69
CA VAL A 165 11.12 10.79 0.32
C VAL A 165 11.75 12.18 0.20
N SER A 166 11.43 13.10 1.11
CA SER A 166 12.01 14.45 1.15
C SER A 166 13.53 14.41 1.28
N ARG A 167 14.04 13.60 2.21
CA ARG A 167 15.48 13.45 2.47
C ARG A 167 16.24 12.96 1.22
N ARG A 168 15.70 11.95 0.53
CA ARG A 168 16.33 11.41 -0.71
C ARG A 168 16.21 12.38 -1.87
N ALA A 169 15.07 13.05 -2.03
CA ALA A 169 14.86 14.02 -3.09
C ALA A 169 15.76 15.25 -3.01
N THR A 170 16.08 15.70 -1.80
CA THR A 170 16.97 16.86 -1.55
C THR A 170 18.45 16.49 -1.51
N GLY A 171 18.81 15.20 -1.65
CA GLY A 171 20.20 14.75 -1.60
C GLY A 171 20.85 14.88 -0.21
N THR A 172 20.08 15.10 0.85
CA THR A 172 20.60 15.20 2.22
C THR A 172 21.02 13.81 2.72
N ILE A 173 22.30 13.51 2.62
CA ILE A 173 22.91 12.35 3.25
C ILE A 173 23.01 12.67 4.76
N ALA A 174 22.39 11.81 5.59
CA ALA A 174 22.55 11.87 7.04
C ALA A 174 23.83 11.14 7.45
#